data_dd6e016eee402f4dc0d583a2b8300cfe
#
_entry.id   dd6e016eee402f4dc0d583a2b8300cfe
#
_cell.length_a   1.000
_cell.length_b   1.000
_cell.length_c   1.000
_cell.angle_alpha   90.00
_cell.angle_beta   90.00
_cell.angle_gamma   90.00
#
_symmetry.space_group_name_H-M   'P 1'
#
loop_
_entity.id
_entity.type
_entity.pdbx_description
1 polymer ?
#
loop_
_entity_poly.entity_id
_entity_poly.type
_entity_poly.pdbx_seq_one_letter_code
_entity_poly.pdbx_strand_id
1 'polypeptide(L)'
;GGTGKPGGFLLNNELTDFSFASADAQGTPIANRVQPGKRPRSSMAPTLAFQRAADGGNGPFVMSGGSPGGALIIHFTTKIFYGTLNWGLNAQQAIDLPNFASLNGPSVLEQQRFTPATVEALRARGAEVREQDMTSGLQAIQKTPTGYFGGADPRREGVVRGD
;
A
#
# COMPACT_ATOMS: atom_id res chain seq x y z
N GLY A 1 -6.56 -10.79 9.70
CA GLY A 1 -7.66 -11.14 9.10
C GLY A 1 -8.52 -12.27 9.50
N GLY A 2 -9.63 -12.23 9.07
CA GLY A 2 -10.86 -12.83 8.94
C GLY A 2 -11.13 -14.22 9.51
N THR A 3 -12.12 -14.24 10.33
CA THR A 3 -12.83 -15.45 10.76
C THR A 3 -14.02 -15.68 9.82
N GLY A 4 -13.79 -16.26 8.68
CA GLY A 4 -14.85 -16.59 7.74
C GLY A 4 -14.51 -16.30 6.28
N LYS A 5 -15.18 -16.99 5.38
CA LYS A 5 -14.99 -16.86 3.93
C LYS A 5 -16.34 -16.76 3.21
N PRO A 6 -17.19 -15.75 3.48
CA PRO A 6 -18.40 -15.57 2.70
C PRO A 6 -18.00 -15.28 1.24
N GLY A 7 -18.60 -15.98 0.28
CA GLY A 7 -18.28 -15.80 -1.13
C GLY A 7 -16.87 -16.25 -1.55
N GLY A 8 -16.15 -17.03 -0.71
CA GLY A 8 -14.84 -17.59 -1.05
C GLY A 8 -13.64 -16.66 -0.82
N PHE A 9 -13.81 -15.47 -0.26
CA PHE A 9 -12.72 -14.55 0.09
C PHE A 9 -12.64 -14.28 1.59
N LEU A 10 -11.46 -13.84 2.04
CA LEU A 10 -11.25 -13.48 3.44
C LEU A 10 -11.92 -12.13 3.76
N LEU A 11 -12.56 -12.06 4.94
CA LEU A 11 -13.05 -10.78 5.45
C LEU A 11 -11.88 -9.87 5.86
N ASN A 12 -12.06 -8.55 5.67
CA ASN A 12 -11.12 -7.56 6.21
C ASN A 12 -11.22 -7.47 7.74
N ASN A 13 -10.25 -6.82 8.36
CA ASN A 13 -10.19 -6.54 9.80
C ASN A 13 -10.31 -5.04 10.11
N GLU A 14 -10.92 -4.25 9.24
CA GLU A 14 -11.01 -2.80 9.31
C GLU A 14 -11.57 -2.29 10.65
N LEU A 15 -12.46 -3.06 11.28
CA LEU A 15 -13.05 -2.67 12.56
C LEU A 15 -11.99 -2.50 13.69
N THR A 16 -10.85 -3.17 13.57
CA THR A 16 -9.73 -3.03 14.51
C THR A 16 -8.92 -1.74 14.32
N ASP A 17 -9.22 -0.94 13.30
CA ASP A 17 -8.55 0.33 13.04
C ASP A 17 -9.11 1.50 13.88
N PHE A 18 -10.15 1.25 14.69
CA PHE A 18 -10.49 2.18 15.76
C PHE A 18 -9.34 2.31 16.78
N SER A 19 -9.25 3.48 17.42
CA SER A 19 -8.36 3.65 18.57
C SER A 19 -8.80 2.74 19.71
N PHE A 20 -7.83 2.03 20.31
CA PHE A 20 -8.08 1.21 21.50
C PHE A 20 -8.36 2.04 22.76
N ALA A 21 -7.90 3.30 22.78
CA ALA A 21 -8.21 4.25 23.84
C ALA A 21 -9.36 5.16 23.40
N SER A 22 -10.27 5.46 24.30
CA SER A 22 -11.38 6.39 24.04
C SER A 22 -10.98 7.85 24.22
N ALA A 23 -9.93 8.12 25.01
CA ALA A 23 -9.40 9.46 25.31
C ALA A 23 -7.88 9.42 25.38
N ASP A 24 -7.25 10.58 25.24
CA ASP A 24 -5.81 10.78 25.45
C ASP A 24 -5.44 10.86 26.95
N ALA A 25 -4.17 11.10 27.27
CA ALA A 25 -3.67 11.18 28.63
C ALA A 25 -4.24 12.40 29.41
N GLN A 26 -4.78 13.39 28.72
CA GLN A 26 -5.41 14.58 29.27
C GLN A 26 -6.94 14.44 29.40
N GLY A 27 -7.49 13.28 29.02
CA GLY A 27 -8.93 13.01 29.04
C GLY A 27 -9.70 13.55 27.82
N THR A 28 -9.01 14.08 26.82
CA THR A 28 -9.64 14.57 25.59
C THR A 28 -10.08 13.38 24.73
N PRO A 29 -11.35 13.34 24.26
CA PRO A 29 -11.83 12.24 23.45
C PRO A 29 -11.07 12.11 22.13
N ILE A 30 -10.54 10.91 21.86
CA ILE A 30 -9.84 10.62 20.60
C ILE A 30 -10.86 10.59 19.44
N ALA A 31 -10.55 11.29 18.36
CA ALA A 31 -11.45 11.39 17.20
C ALA A 31 -11.81 10.01 16.61
N ASN A 32 -10.85 9.09 16.55
CA ASN A 32 -11.03 7.73 16.03
C ASN A 32 -11.44 6.70 17.11
N ARG A 33 -11.99 7.13 18.26
CA ARG A 33 -12.50 6.21 19.29
C ARG A 33 -13.74 5.45 18.80
N VAL A 34 -13.97 4.28 19.34
CA VAL A 34 -15.22 3.52 19.13
C VAL A 34 -16.41 4.35 19.64
N GLN A 35 -17.42 4.45 18.79
CA GLN A 35 -18.65 5.18 19.11
C GLN A 35 -19.79 4.72 18.19
N PRO A 36 -21.04 4.63 18.66
CA PRO A 36 -22.16 4.25 17.81
C PRO A 36 -22.29 5.10 16.55
N GLY A 37 -22.55 4.46 15.41
CA GLY A 37 -22.71 5.14 14.12
C GLY A 37 -21.43 5.60 13.44
N LYS A 38 -20.26 5.38 14.04
CA LYS A 38 -18.96 5.73 13.42
C LYS A 38 -18.34 4.58 12.62
N ARG A 39 -17.59 4.96 11.61
CA ARG A 39 -16.62 4.09 10.92
C ARG A 39 -15.22 4.36 11.46
N PRO A 40 -14.32 3.36 11.53
CA PRO A 40 -12.92 3.59 11.84
C PRO A 40 -12.25 4.39 10.72
N ARG A 41 -11.08 4.97 11.03
CA ARG A 41 -10.17 5.38 9.95
C ARG A 41 -9.83 4.17 9.09
N SER A 42 -9.55 4.39 7.81
CA SER A 42 -9.10 3.34 6.90
C SER A 42 -7.83 3.75 6.19
N SER A 43 -6.89 2.82 6.07
CA SER A 43 -5.73 2.93 5.19
C SER A 43 -5.86 2.03 3.97
N MET A 44 -6.98 1.33 3.80
CA MET A 44 -7.22 0.51 2.62
C MET A 44 -7.20 1.39 1.37
N ALA A 45 -6.38 1.00 0.40
CA ALA A 45 -6.16 1.75 -0.84
C ALA A 45 -6.24 0.83 -2.08
N PRO A 46 -7.34 0.09 -2.28
CA PRO A 46 -7.53 -0.62 -3.54
C PRO A 46 -7.68 0.41 -4.65
N THR A 47 -6.86 0.32 -5.68
CA THR A 47 -6.75 1.37 -6.70
C THR A 47 -6.94 0.81 -8.10
N LEU A 48 -7.76 1.52 -8.89
CA LEU A 48 -7.92 1.32 -10.33
C LEU A 48 -7.46 2.58 -11.05
N ALA A 49 -6.55 2.43 -12.01
CA ALA A 49 -6.10 3.52 -12.87
C ALA A 49 -6.68 3.38 -14.27
N PHE A 50 -7.14 4.49 -14.81
CA PHE A 50 -7.68 4.60 -16.15
C PHE A 50 -6.99 5.75 -16.89
N GLN A 51 -6.91 5.68 -18.21
CA GLN A 51 -6.59 6.85 -19.00
C GLN A 51 -7.69 7.90 -18.83
N ARG A 52 -7.34 9.16 -18.98
CA ARG A 52 -8.35 10.21 -19.01
C ARG A 52 -9.04 10.22 -20.37
N ALA A 53 -10.34 10.13 -20.38
CA ALA A 53 -11.13 10.29 -21.60
C ALA A 53 -11.22 11.78 -22.01
N ALA A 54 -11.54 12.03 -23.27
CA ALA A 54 -11.64 13.40 -23.81
C ALA A 54 -12.74 14.24 -23.12
N ASP A 55 -13.79 13.60 -22.63
CA ASP A 55 -14.87 14.22 -21.86
C ASP A 55 -14.53 14.43 -20.37
N GLY A 56 -13.31 14.03 -19.96
CA GLY A 56 -12.83 14.09 -18.57
C GLY A 56 -13.23 12.89 -17.72
N GLY A 57 -13.97 11.93 -18.27
CA GLY A 57 -14.33 10.67 -17.60
C GLY A 57 -13.23 9.62 -17.63
N ASN A 58 -13.59 8.39 -17.26
CA ASN A 58 -12.70 7.24 -17.32
C ASN A 58 -12.59 6.72 -18.75
N GLY A 59 -11.39 6.75 -19.29
CA GLY A 59 -11.01 6.10 -20.53
C GLY A 59 -10.63 4.63 -20.32
N PRO A 60 -9.79 4.07 -21.22
CA PRO A 60 -9.32 2.69 -21.10
C PRO A 60 -8.63 2.38 -19.77
N PHE A 61 -8.87 1.18 -19.25
CA PHE A 61 -8.19 0.66 -18.06
C PHE A 61 -6.68 0.57 -18.30
N VAL A 62 -5.91 0.96 -17.29
CA VAL A 62 -4.43 0.93 -17.29
C VAL A 62 -3.90 -0.10 -16.32
N MET A 63 -4.32 -0.04 -15.07
CA MET A 63 -3.76 -0.88 -14.01
C MET A 63 -4.70 -0.96 -12.81
N SER A 64 -4.69 -2.09 -12.13
CA SER A 64 -5.23 -2.24 -10.78
C SER A 64 -4.15 -2.69 -9.83
N GLY A 65 -4.28 -2.34 -8.56
CA GLY A 65 -3.35 -2.80 -7.53
C GLY A 65 -3.77 -2.45 -6.13
N GLY A 66 -3.16 -3.14 -5.18
CA GLY A 66 -3.39 -2.95 -3.77
C GLY A 66 -2.51 -3.86 -2.93
N SER A 67 -2.51 -3.64 -1.63
CA SER A 67 -1.72 -4.41 -0.66
C SER A 67 -2.43 -4.46 0.68
N PRO A 68 -2.31 -5.53 1.48
CA PRO A 68 -2.45 -5.43 2.92
C PRO A 68 -1.25 -4.71 3.53
N GLY A 69 -1.32 -4.27 4.80
CA GLY A 69 -0.17 -3.65 5.47
C GLY A 69 -0.52 -2.57 6.50
N GLY A 70 -1.78 -2.48 6.93
CA GLY A 70 -2.21 -1.50 7.94
C GLY A 70 -1.92 -0.07 7.48
N ALA A 71 -1.32 0.75 8.32
CA ALA A 71 -1.02 2.15 8.02
C ALA A 71 -0.06 2.35 6.83
N LEU A 72 0.70 1.32 6.44
CA LEU A 72 1.67 1.38 5.35
C LEU A 72 1.07 1.07 3.97
N ILE A 73 -0.19 0.63 3.89
CA ILE A 73 -0.87 0.25 2.64
C ILE A 73 -0.76 1.35 1.58
N ILE A 74 -0.99 2.59 1.98
CA ILE A 74 -0.96 3.75 1.06
C ILE A 74 0.41 3.88 0.39
N HIS A 75 1.49 3.72 1.15
CA HIS A 75 2.87 3.79 0.63
C HIS A 75 3.17 2.63 -0.32
N PHE A 76 2.80 1.41 0.05
CA PHE A 76 2.97 0.25 -0.81
C PHE A 76 2.24 0.41 -2.14
N THR A 77 0.98 0.81 -2.08
CA THR A 77 0.15 1.04 -3.28
C THR A 77 0.72 2.18 -4.13
N THR A 78 1.09 3.31 -3.52
CA THR A 78 1.70 4.44 -4.24
C THR A 78 2.97 4.02 -4.96
N LYS A 79 3.84 3.21 -4.33
CA LYS A 79 5.09 2.72 -4.91
C LYS A 79 4.86 2.02 -6.25
N ILE A 80 3.91 1.10 -6.34
CA ILE A 80 3.68 0.34 -7.57
C ILE A 80 3.09 1.19 -8.68
N PHE A 81 2.16 2.09 -8.37
CA PHE A 81 1.61 3.00 -9.37
C PHE A 81 2.64 4.00 -9.86
N TYR A 82 3.44 4.57 -8.96
CA TYR A 82 4.49 5.49 -9.33
C TYR A 82 5.58 4.81 -10.17
N GLY A 83 6.03 3.63 -9.77
CA GLY A 83 7.02 2.85 -10.52
C GLY A 83 6.54 2.48 -11.92
N THR A 84 5.28 2.09 -12.05
CA THR A 84 4.71 1.70 -13.34
C THR A 84 4.42 2.90 -14.24
N LEU A 85 3.77 3.94 -13.71
CA LEU A 85 3.29 5.06 -14.53
C LEU A 85 4.38 6.10 -14.83
N ASN A 86 5.41 6.23 -13.97
CA ASN A 86 6.43 7.27 -14.11
C ASN A 86 7.82 6.73 -14.44
N TRP A 87 8.16 5.52 -14.00
CA TRP A 87 9.49 4.93 -14.24
C TRP A 87 9.49 3.86 -15.33
N GLY A 88 8.33 3.56 -15.93
CA GLY A 88 8.21 2.57 -17.00
C GLY A 88 8.45 1.13 -16.57
N LEU A 89 8.37 0.83 -15.27
CA LEU A 89 8.49 -0.53 -14.76
C LEU A 89 7.23 -1.34 -15.07
N ASN A 90 7.37 -2.64 -15.28
CA ASN A 90 6.19 -3.50 -15.26
C ASN A 90 5.71 -3.74 -13.81
N ALA A 91 4.50 -4.29 -13.67
CA ALA A 91 3.89 -4.49 -12.35
C ALA A 91 4.77 -5.28 -11.38
N GLN A 92 5.43 -6.35 -11.84
CA GLN A 92 6.31 -7.15 -10.99
C GLN A 92 7.57 -6.38 -10.58
N GLN A 93 8.21 -5.69 -11.50
CA GLN A 93 9.38 -4.86 -11.21
C GLN A 93 9.06 -3.77 -10.17
N ALA A 94 7.90 -3.11 -10.30
CA ALA A 94 7.46 -2.11 -9.34
C ALA A 94 7.14 -2.70 -7.95
N ILE A 95 6.60 -3.93 -7.91
CA ILE A 95 6.37 -4.67 -6.67
C ILE A 95 7.70 -5.02 -5.99
N ASP A 96 8.70 -5.45 -6.76
CA ASP A 96 10.00 -5.90 -6.26
C ASP A 96 10.87 -4.76 -5.72
N LEU A 97 10.56 -3.51 -6.04
CA LEU A 97 11.26 -2.37 -5.45
C LEU A 97 11.22 -2.42 -3.91
N PRO A 98 12.29 -1.94 -3.23
CA PRO A 98 12.27 -1.77 -1.79
C PRO A 98 11.08 -0.94 -1.31
N ASN A 99 10.50 -1.34 -0.19
CA ASN A 99 9.46 -0.56 0.46
C ASN A 99 10.05 0.60 1.25
N PHE A 100 9.34 1.72 1.26
CA PHE A 100 9.64 2.85 2.14
C PHE A 100 8.34 3.52 2.56
N ALA A 101 8.36 4.20 3.68
CA ALA A 101 7.19 4.93 4.20
C ALA A 101 7.58 6.04 5.15
N SER A 102 6.66 6.97 5.40
CA SER A 102 6.71 7.91 6.51
C SER A 102 5.29 8.21 6.99
N LEU A 103 5.07 8.16 8.29
CA LEU A 103 3.80 8.46 8.93
C LEU A 103 3.89 9.78 9.73
N ASN A 104 4.46 10.82 9.11
CA ASN A 104 4.77 12.11 9.73
C ASN A 104 5.79 12.02 10.89
N GLY A 105 6.65 11.04 10.84
CA GLY A 105 7.78 10.80 11.73
C GLY A 105 9.00 10.38 10.91
N PRO A 106 9.81 9.46 11.43
CA PRO A 106 10.97 8.95 10.70
C PRO A 106 10.61 8.40 9.32
N SER A 107 11.54 8.52 8.37
CA SER A 107 11.51 7.77 7.13
C SER A 107 11.85 6.31 7.43
N VAL A 108 10.92 5.42 7.16
CA VAL A 108 11.07 3.99 7.37
C VAL A 108 11.48 3.34 6.06
N LEU A 109 12.58 2.64 6.05
CA LEU A 109 13.12 1.90 4.91
C LEU A 109 13.04 0.40 5.18
N GLU A 110 12.74 -0.38 4.13
CA GLU A 110 12.79 -1.83 4.20
C GLU A 110 14.22 -2.29 4.47
N GLN A 111 14.40 -3.04 5.54
CA GLN A 111 15.69 -3.48 6.04
C GLN A 111 16.48 -4.26 4.99
N GLN A 112 17.78 -3.94 4.85
CA GLN A 112 18.70 -4.57 3.92
C GLN A 112 18.32 -4.48 2.43
N ARG A 113 17.39 -3.59 2.07
CA ARG A 113 16.93 -3.42 0.68
C ARG A 113 17.44 -2.14 0.04
N PHE A 114 17.95 -1.21 0.83
CA PHE A 114 18.57 0.04 0.35
C PHE A 114 20.08 -0.02 0.52
N THR A 115 20.81 0.64 -0.38
CA THR A 115 22.26 0.73 -0.24
C THR A 115 22.64 1.63 0.94
N PRO A 116 23.75 1.37 1.66
CA PRO A 116 24.22 2.27 2.71
C PRO A 116 24.36 3.72 2.22
N ALA A 117 24.82 3.92 1.00
CA ALA A 117 24.95 5.25 0.41
C ALA A 117 23.60 5.99 0.30
N THR A 118 22.52 5.27 -0.03
CA THR A 118 21.17 5.87 -0.07
C THR A 118 20.71 6.27 1.33
N VAL A 119 20.92 5.40 2.31
CA VAL A 119 20.56 5.67 3.70
C VAL A 119 21.31 6.91 4.23
N GLU A 120 22.61 6.98 4.02
CA GLU A 120 23.44 8.13 4.42
C GLU A 120 23.05 9.42 3.68
N ALA A 121 22.74 9.34 2.41
CA ALA A 121 22.28 10.49 1.64
C ALA A 121 20.96 11.07 2.15
N LEU A 122 20.05 10.22 2.64
CA LEU A 122 18.80 10.65 3.28
C LEU A 122 19.09 11.33 4.63
N ARG A 123 19.96 10.74 5.45
CA ARG A 123 20.38 11.33 6.74
C ARG A 123 21.06 12.68 6.56
N ALA A 124 21.94 12.80 5.58
CA ALA A 124 22.64 14.06 5.25
C ALA A 124 21.66 15.17 4.82
N ARG A 125 20.47 14.82 4.33
CA ARG A 125 19.39 15.76 4.00
C ARG A 125 18.48 16.07 5.19
N GLY A 126 18.80 15.59 6.39
CA GLY A 126 18.06 15.84 7.62
C GLY A 126 16.93 14.82 7.90
N ALA A 127 16.85 13.72 7.15
CA ALA A 127 15.87 12.70 7.42
C ALA A 127 16.30 11.84 8.62
N GLU A 128 15.41 11.67 9.61
CA GLU A 128 15.53 10.57 10.55
C GLU A 128 15.18 9.28 9.81
N VAL A 129 16.12 8.34 9.72
CA VAL A 129 15.93 7.08 8.98
C VAL A 129 15.94 5.91 9.95
N ARG A 130 14.90 5.08 9.86
CA ARG A 130 14.78 3.77 10.52
C ARG A 130 14.70 2.67 9.49
N GLU A 131 15.40 1.59 9.72
CA GLU A 131 15.30 0.38 8.92
C GLU A 131 14.53 -0.68 9.70
N GLN A 132 13.55 -1.32 9.07
CA GLN A 132 12.75 -2.39 9.65
C GLN A 132 12.19 -3.32 8.58
N ASP A 133 11.72 -4.48 9.00
CA ASP A 133 10.97 -5.36 8.12
C ASP A 133 9.67 -4.69 7.66
N MET A 134 9.42 -4.73 6.34
CA MET A 134 8.25 -4.14 5.72
C MET A 134 7.57 -5.16 4.82
N THR A 135 6.68 -5.97 5.39
CA THR A 135 6.00 -7.05 4.68
C THR A 135 4.75 -6.53 3.98
N SER A 136 4.92 -6.04 2.76
CA SER A 136 3.80 -5.79 1.86
C SER A 136 3.23 -7.11 1.32
N GLY A 137 2.07 -7.04 0.66
CA GLY A 137 1.44 -8.18 -0.02
C GLY A 137 0.81 -7.67 -1.30
N LEU A 138 1.60 -6.93 -2.07
CA LEU A 138 1.17 -6.27 -3.29
C LEU A 138 0.69 -7.27 -4.34
N GLN A 139 -0.44 -6.95 -4.93
CA GLN A 139 -0.97 -7.63 -6.11
C GLN A 139 -1.32 -6.56 -7.13
N ALA A 140 -0.95 -6.78 -8.39
CA ALA A 140 -1.26 -5.82 -9.44
C ALA A 140 -1.55 -6.53 -10.76
N ILE A 141 -2.39 -5.90 -11.58
CA ILE A 141 -2.64 -6.26 -12.96
C ILE A 141 -2.47 -5.01 -13.81
N GLN A 142 -1.61 -5.07 -14.79
CA GLN A 142 -1.29 -4.01 -15.73
C GLN A 142 -1.80 -4.37 -17.12
N LYS A 143 -2.48 -3.45 -17.79
CA LYS A 143 -2.85 -3.61 -19.20
C LYS A 143 -1.60 -3.45 -20.08
N THR A 144 -1.43 -4.36 -21.02
CA THR A 144 -0.38 -4.32 -22.04
C THR A 144 -1.02 -4.27 -23.45
N PRO A 145 -0.25 -4.00 -24.50
CA PRO A 145 -0.78 -4.02 -25.87
C PRO A 145 -1.38 -5.39 -26.26
N THR A 146 -0.86 -6.49 -25.71
CA THR A 146 -1.25 -7.86 -26.08
C THR A 146 -2.14 -8.55 -25.06
N GLY A 147 -2.46 -7.93 -23.92
CA GLY A 147 -3.27 -8.56 -22.88
C GLY A 147 -3.10 -7.90 -21.52
N TYR A 148 -2.86 -8.72 -20.50
CA TYR A 148 -2.64 -8.28 -19.13
C TYR A 148 -1.35 -8.89 -18.58
N PHE A 149 -0.66 -8.15 -17.75
CA PHE A 149 0.52 -8.58 -17.03
C PHE A 149 0.25 -8.49 -15.52
N GLY A 150 0.38 -9.62 -14.82
CA GLY A 150 0.20 -9.69 -13.38
C GLY A 150 1.51 -9.60 -12.62
N GLY A 151 1.43 -9.08 -11.39
CA GLY A 151 2.53 -9.08 -10.43
C GLY A 151 2.04 -9.52 -9.06
N ALA A 152 2.86 -10.28 -8.35
CA ALA A 152 2.60 -10.75 -6.98
C ALA A 152 3.81 -10.49 -6.08
N ASP A 153 3.56 -10.07 -4.85
CA ASP A 153 4.60 -9.71 -3.89
C ASP A 153 5.33 -10.94 -3.35
N PRO A 154 6.66 -11.05 -3.54
CA PRO A 154 7.44 -12.17 -3.02
C PRO A 154 7.60 -12.14 -1.50
N ARG A 155 7.19 -11.06 -0.82
CA ARG A 155 7.23 -10.95 0.64
C ARG A 155 6.11 -11.72 1.33
N ARG A 156 5.10 -12.16 0.56
CA ARG A 156 4.00 -13.04 0.99
C ARG A 156 3.72 -14.10 -0.07
N GLU A 157 2.93 -15.09 0.32
CA GLU A 157 2.42 -16.09 -0.62
C GLU A 157 1.43 -15.42 -1.57
N GLY A 158 1.79 -15.38 -2.81
CA GLY A 158 0.96 -14.89 -3.89
C GLY A 158 1.47 -15.44 -5.21
N VAL A 159 0.57 -15.67 -6.13
CA VAL A 159 0.92 -16.15 -7.47
C VAL A 159 0.11 -15.41 -8.51
N VAL A 160 0.74 -15.20 -9.67
CA VAL A 160 0.04 -14.79 -10.88
C VAL A 160 -0.26 -16.04 -11.69
N ARG A 161 -1.47 -16.13 -12.19
CA ARG A 161 -1.89 -17.18 -13.12
C ARG A 161 -2.58 -16.54 -14.30
N GLY A 162 -2.34 -17.04 -15.48
CA GLY A 162 -2.94 -16.63 -16.73
C GLY A 162 -2.77 -17.72 -17.78
N ASP A 163 -3.44 -17.58 -18.87
CA ASP A 163 -3.36 -18.37 -20.10
C ASP A 163 -2.61 -17.58 -21.19
#